data_db17a3b7d7ed001edf8172c9b7f54900
#
_entry.id   db17a3b7d7ed001edf8172c9b7f54900
#
_cell.length_a   1.000
_cell.length_b   1.000
_cell.length_c   1.000
_cell.angle_alpha   90.00
_cell.angle_beta   90.00
_cell.angle_gamma   90.00
#
_symmetry.space_group_name_H-M   'P 1'
#
loop_
_entity.id
_entity.type
_entity.pdbx_description
1 polymer ?
#
loop_
_entity_poly.entity_id
_entity_poly.type
_entity_poly.pdbx_seq_one_letter_code
_entity_poly.pdbx_strand_id
1 'polypeptide(L)'
;MDLKIILLLLVVYALALTIALARKAPRRQNGKPVSRGWGNRLRVLVVGATGGTGKQLVRQALDLGHEVTAFVRKPAKLKIEHPNLRVVKGNVLDYASVEAAMHGQNAVVSALGHKRLFYPTKILSGGTHNILGAMKACGVPRFICESSLGVGSAVGRLGLMSTFFMVPLILPFYFWDRVRQEKLIEESDTDWVIVRPCVLTNSEPKHSYRHGPAVGNFILTRRISRADVADFMLKQLTDDEHIGTAVGVCS
;
A
#
# COMPACT_ATOMS: atom_id res chain seq x y z
N MET A 1 -26.30 26.48 18.12
CA MET A 1 -26.59 25.07 17.87
C MET A 1 -26.19 24.25 19.08
N ASP A 2 -27.10 23.47 19.62
CA ASP A 2 -26.84 22.71 20.87
C ASP A 2 -25.65 21.71 20.64
N LEU A 3 -24.76 21.66 21.61
CA LEU A 3 -23.58 20.74 21.59
C LEU A 3 -24.00 19.29 21.35
N LYS A 4 -25.17 18.89 21.88
CA LYS A 4 -25.72 17.55 21.67
C LYS A 4 -26.07 17.29 20.20
N ILE A 5 -26.59 18.30 19.49
CA ILE A 5 -26.92 18.20 18.06
C ILE A 5 -25.65 18.08 17.23
N ILE A 6 -24.62 18.88 17.55
CA ILE A 6 -23.30 18.81 16.87
C ILE A 6 -22.69 17.42 17.04
N LEU A 7 -22.71 16.89 18.27
CA LEU A 7 -22.16 15.58 18.58
C LEU A 7 -22.90 14.47 17.83
N LEU A 8 -24.24 14.54 17.78
CA LEU A 8 -25.07 13.59 17.03
C LEU A 8 -24.74 13.63 15.53
N LEU A 9 -24.63 14.82 14.93
CA LEU A 9 -24.28 14.98 13.53
C LEU A 9 -22.88 14.42 13.21
N LEU A 10 -21.90 14.60 14.09
CA LEU A 10 -20.57 14.04 13.94
C LEU A 10 -20.59 12.50 13.99
N VAL A 11 -21.37 11.91 14.89
CA VAL A 11 -21.53 10.45 14.99
C VAL A 11 -22.20 9.90 13.74
N VAL A 12 -23.27 10.52 13.27
CA VAL A 12 -23.98 10.12 12.04
C VAL A 12 -23.05 10.21 10.84
N TYR A 13 -22.29 11.31 10.71
CA TYR A 13 -21.30 11.47 9.64
C TYR A 13 -20.21 10.39 9.70
N ALA A 14 -19.63 10.13 10.88
CA ALA A 14 -18.61 9.10 11.04
C ALA A 14 -19.14 7.69 10.70
N LEU A 15 -20.38 7.40 11.08
CA LEU A 15 -21.05 6.13 10.77
C LEU A 15 -21.29 6.00 9.26
N ALA A 16 -21.83 7.04 8.62
CA ALA A 16 -22.08 7.06 7.18
C ALA A 16 -20.76 6.88 6.38
N LEU A 17 -19.69 7.57 6.79
CA LEU A 17 -18.38 7.42 6.15
C LEU A 17 -17.83 6.00 6.36
N THR A 18 -17.97 5.44 7.56
CA THR A 18 -17.54 4.06 7.86
C THR A 18 -18.25 3.06 6.95
N ILE A 19 -19.57 3.21 6.75
CA ILE A 19 -20.35 2.40 5.83
C ILE A 19 -19.88 2.60 4.38
N ALA A 20 -19.64 3.85 3.96
CA ALA A 20 -19.17 4.16 2.61
C ALA A 20 -17.78 3.62 2.30
N LEU A 21 -16.91 3.49 3.30
CA LEU A 21 -15.58 2.89 3.17
C LEU A 21 -15.60 1.36 3.25
N ALA A 22 -16.71 0.77 3.76
CA ALA A 22 -16.85 -0.67 3.89
C ALA A 22 -17.09 -1.33 2.52
N ARG A 23 -16.37 -2.40 2.26
CA ARG A 23 -16.52 -3.23 1.04
C ARG A 23 -16.32 -4.69 1.42
N LYS A 24 -16.91 -5.60 0.65
CA LYS A 24 -16.66 -7.03 0.82
C LYS A 24 -15.16 -7.33 0.62
N ALA A 25 -14.67 -8.35 1.30
CA ALA A 25 -13.31 -8.80 1.08
C ALA A 25 -13.12 -9.17 -0.40
N PRO A 26 -12.07 -8.64 -1.05
CA PRO A 26 -11.79 -9.00 -2.42
C PRO A 26 -11.44 -10.48 -2.48
N ARG A 27 -11.98 -11.17 -3.48
CA ARG A 27 -11.60 -12.54 -3.78
C ARG A 27 -11.27 -12.58 -5.27
N ARG A 28 -10.08 -13.04 -5.60
CA ARG A 28 -9.69 -13.27 -6.98
C ARG A 28 -10.70 -14.22 -7.63
N GLN A 29 -11.32 -13.77 -8.72
CA GLN A 29 -12.33 -14.58 -9.42
C GLN A 29 -11.73 -15.59 -10.40
N ASN A 30 -10.48 -15.41 -10.84
CA ASN A 30 -9.92 -16.19 -11.94
C ASN A 30 -8.49 -16.70 -11.68
N GLY A 31 -8.35 -18.01 -11.77
CA GLY A 31 -7.11 -18.74 -11.98
C GLY A 31 -6.29 -19.03 -10.71
N LYS A 32 -5.67 -20.19 -10.69
CA LYS A 32 -4.61 -20.53 -9.74
C LYS A 32 -3.43 -19.57 -10.00
N PRO A 33 -2.73 -19.10 -8.95
CA PRO A 33 -1.49 -18.36 -9.14
C PRO A 33 -0.55 -19.23 -9.98
N VAL A 34 0.00 -18.66 -11.04
CA VAL A 34 1.04 -19.34 -11.80
C VAL A 34 2.29 -19.29 -10.92
N SER A 35 2.62 -20.41 -10.27
CA SER A 35 3.89 -20.54 -9.58
C SER A 35 5.01 -20.27 -10.58
N ARG A 36 5.55 -19.07 -10.52
CA ARG A 36 6.70 -18.68 -11.35
C ARG A 36 7.92 -19.04 -10.53
N GLY A 37 8.70 -19.97 -10.99
CA GLY A 37 10.00 -20.29 -10.39
C GLY A 37 10.93 -19.06 -10.44
N TRP A 38 10.61 -18.05 -9.62
CA TRP A 38 11.42 -16.85 -9.50
C TRP A 38 12.79 -17.26 -8.97
N GLY A 39 13.87 -16.90 -9.69
CA GLY A 39 15.22 -17.02 -9.15
C GLY A 39 15.39 -16.14 -7.89
N ASN A 40 16.42 -16.40 -7.12
CA ASN A 40 16.70 -15.68 -5.87
C ASN A 40 16.89 -14.16 -6.05
N ARG A 41 17.15 -13.70 -7.28
CA ARG A 41 17.40 -12.28 -7.59
C ARG A 41 16.34 -11.75 -8.54
N LEU A 42 15.57 -10.77 -8.10
CA LEU A 42 14.52 -10.11 -8.88
C LEU A 42 14.89 -8.66 -9.20
N ARG A 43 14.37 -8.15 -10.32
CA ARG A 43 14.35 -6.72 -10.63
C ARG A 43 13.05 -6.14 -10.14
N VAL A 44 13.13 -5.27 -9.11
CA VAL A 44 11.98 -4.76 -8.37
C VAL A 44 11.86 -3.25 -8.53
N LEU A 45 10.73 -2.79 -9.06
CA LEU A 45 10.39 -1.37 -9.09
C LEU A 45 9.75 -0.97 -7.76
N VAL A 46 10.39 -0.07 -7.02
CA VAL A 46 9.85 0.48 -5.78
C VAL A 46 9.28 1.88 -6.04
N VAL A 47 7.97 2.00 -5.95
CA VAL A 47 7.25 3.28 -6.05
C VAL A 47 7.00 3.85 -4.67
N GLY A 48 7.25 5.17 -4.49
CA GLY A 48 7.20 5.79 -3.16
C GLY A 48 8.47 5.59 -2.33
N ALA A 49 9.59 5.25 -2.96
CA ALA A 49 10.88 4.90 -2.35
C ALA A 49 11.46 5.96 -1.39
N THR A 50 11.04 7.23 -1.47
CA THR A 50 11.46 8.29 -0.53
C THR A 50 10.61 8.39 0.74
N GLY A 51 9.50 7.65 0.82
CA GLY A 51 8.65 7.52 2.01
C GLY A 51 9.30 6.68 3.11
N GLY A 52 8.69 6.66 4.30
CA GLY A 52 9.21 5.88 5.42
C GLY A 52 9.28 4.39 5.11
N THR A 53 8.16 3.77 4.71
CA THR A 53 8.12 2.36 4.28
C THR A 53 8.94 2.14 3.01
N GLY A 54 8.86 3.05 2.03
CA GLY A 54 9.61 2.94 0.77
C GLY A 54 11.11 2.88 0.94
N LYS A 55 11.68 3.63 1.90
CA LYS A 55 13.11 3.55 2.22
C LYS A 55 13.48 2.19 2.82
N GLN A 56 12.62 1.62 3.65
CA GLN A 56 12.83 0.29 4.21
C GLN A 56 12.76 -0.78 3.12
N LEU A 57 11.78 -0.67 2.21
CA LEU A 57 11.67 -1.55 1.04
C LEU A 57 12.94 -1.54 0.19
N VAL A 58 13.48 -0.34 -0.11
CA VAL A 58 14.71 -0.24 -0.91
C VAL A 58 15.88 -0.91 -0.19
N ARG A 59 16.11 -0.61 1.10
CA ARG A 59 17.23 -1.19 1.86
C ARG A 59 17.12 -2.70 1.95
N GLN A 60 16.00 -3.20 2.44
CA GLN A 60 15.82 -4.63 2.64
C GLN A 60 15.82 -5.42 1.33
N ALA A 61 15.26 -4.87 0.24
CA ALA A 61 15.34 -5.52 -1.07
C ALA A 61 16.78 -5.63 -1.59
N LEU A 62 17.61 -4.61 -1.34
CA LEU A 62 19.04 -4.64 -1.66
C LEU A 62 19.79 -5.65 -0.79
N ASP A 63 19.49 -5.70 0.52
CA ASP A 63 20.08 -6.65 1.47
C ASP A 63 19.73 -8.11 1.11
N LEU A 64 18.55 -8.33 0.52
CA LEU A 64 18.11 -9.62 -0.05
C LEU A 64 18.76 -9.94 -1.41
N GLY A 65 19.61 -9.06 -1.94
CA GLY A 65 20.32 -9.28 -3.21
C GLY A 65 19.52 -8.94 -4.47
N HIS A 66 18.37 -8.30 -4.35
CA HIS A 66 17.57 -7.86 -5.50
C HIS A 66 18.19 -6.66 -6.23
N GLU A 67 17.86 -6.51 -7.51
CA GLU A 67 18.10 -5.28 -8.26
C GLU A 67 16.92 -4.33 -8.06
N VAL A 68 17.17 -3.15 -7.51
CA VAL A 68 16.12 -2.22 -7.14
C VAL A 68 16.11 -1.01 -8.07
N THR A 69 14.98 -0.73 -8.69
CA THR A 69 14.72 0.53 -9.36
C THR A 69 13.83 1.40 -8.44
N ALA A 70 14.41 2.43 -7.86
CA ALA A 70 13.68 3.39 -7.01
C ALA A 70 13.07 4.49 -7.87
N PHE A 71 11.75 4.48 -8.03
CA PHE A 71 11.02 5.51 -8.78
C PHE A 71 10.64 6.68 -7.87
N VAL A 72 11.20 7.85 -8.10
CA VAL A 72 11.13 8.99 -7.19
C VAL A 72 10.91 10.33 -7.90
N ARG A 73 10.14 11.23 -7.29
CA ARG A 73 9.97 12.60 -7.80
C ARG A 73 11.18 13.49 -7.56
N LYS A 74 11.90 13.26 -6.46
CA LYS A 74 13.07 14.06 -6.01
C LYS A 74 14.19 13.11 -5.60
N PRO A 75 15.12 12.74 -6.50
CA PRO A 75 16.21 11.79 -6.24
C PRO A 75 17.05 12.13 -5.00
N ALA A 76 17.38 13.40 -4.79
CA ALA A 76 18.16 13.86 -3.63
C ALA A 76 17.56 13.54 -2.26
N LYS A 77 16.29 13.08 -2.17
CA LYS A 77 15.65 12.62 -0.93
C LYS A 77 15.95 11.16 -0.61
N LEU A 78 16.43 10.39 -1.57
CA LEU A 78 16.81 8.99 -1.38
C LEU A 78 18.32 8.92 -1.13
N LYS A 79 18.71 9.04 0.13
CA LYS A 79 20.12 8.97 0.56
C LYS A 79 20.53 7.50 0.77
N ILE A 80 20.50 6.71 -0.29
CA ILE A 80 20.92 5.29 -0.32
C ILE A 80 21.80 5.13 -1.55
N GLU A 81 22.96 4.55 -1.39
CA GLU A 81 23.91 4.22 -2.46
C GLU A 81 24.19 2.72 -2.42
N HIS A 82 24.05 2.05 -3.55
CA HIS A 82 24.29 0.62 -3.65
C HIS A 82 24.49 0.24 -5.14
N PRO A 83 25.39 -0.70 -5.48
CA PRO A 83 25.65 -1.11 -6.87
C PRO A 83 24.40 -1.66 -7.59
N ASN A 84 23.48 -2.31 -6.86
CA ASN A 84 22.24 -2.86 -7.40
C ASN A 84 21.07 -1.88 -7.31
N LEU A 85 21.30 -0.59 -6.99
CA LEU A 85 20.26 0.44 -6.93
C LEU A 85 20.33 1.36 -8.13
N ARG A 86 19.25 1.42 -8.89
CA ARG A 86 19.01 2.42 -9.93
C ARG A 86 17.96 3.43 -9.46
N VAL A 87 18.29 4.70 -9.39
CA VAL A 87 17.35 5.77 -9.04
C VAL A 87 16.81 6.41 -10.30
N VAL A 88 15.50 6.33 -10.51
CA VAL A 88 14.81 6.91 -11.69
C VAL A 88 13.93 8.07 -11.23
N LYS A 89 14.18 9.26 -11.81
CA LYS A 89 13.31 10.42 -11.59
C LYS A 89 12.05 10.31 -12.43
N GLY A 90 10.89 10.45 -11.81
CA GLY A 90 9.62 10.43 -12.52
C GLY A 90 8.45 10.84 -11.61
N ASN A 91 7.27 10.96 -12.21
CA ASN A 91 6.04 11.28 -11.53
C ASN A 91 5.02 10.15 -11.78
N VAL A 92 4.48 9.56 -10.74
CA VAL A 92 3.50 8.46 -10.86
C VAL A 92 2.22 8.85 -11.61
N LEU A 93 1.91 10.16 -11.69
CA LEU A 93 0.78 10.69 -12.47
C LEU A 93 1.10 10.91 -13.96
N ASP A 94 2.34 10.71 -14.36
CA ASP A 94 2.79 10.73 -15.75
C ASP A 94 3.04 9.30 -16.23
N TYR A 95 2.14 8.82 -17.08
CA TYR A 95 2.17 7.43 -17.57
C TYR A 95 3.49 7.10 -18.28
N ALA A 96 3.97 7.98 -19.14
CA ALA A 96 5.20 7.73 -19.90
C ALA A 96 6.42 7.55 -19.00
N SER A 97 6.52 8.35 -17.91
CA SER A 97 7.61 8.19 -16.94
C SER A 97 7.51 6.90 -16.14
N VAL A 98 6.28 6.42 -15.84
CA VAL A 98 6.05 5.14 -15.17
C VAL A 98 6.39 3.98 -16.09
N GLU A 99 5.94 4.00 -17.35
CA GLU A 99 6.20 2.97 -18.34
C GLU A 99 7.70 2.83 -18.62
N ALA A 100 8.42 3.95 -18.80
CA ALA A 100 9.87 3.93 -18.99
C ALA A 100 10.62 3.26 -17.81
N ALA A 101 10.14 3.42 -16.58
CA ALA A 101 10.72 2.78 -15.41
C ALA A 101 10.32 1.30 -15.26
N MET A 102 9.22 0.88 -15.91
CA MET A 102 8.65 -0.46 -15.82
C MET A 102 9.41 -1.49 -16.66
N HIS A 103 10.05 -1.07 -17.74
CA HIS A 103 10.75 -1.98 -18.63
C HIS A 103 11.79 -2.85 -17.90
N GLY A 104 11.70 -4.14 -18.15
CA GLY A 104 12.62 -5.13 -17.61
C GLY A 104 12.44 -5.44 -16.12
N GLN A 105 11.39 -4.97 -15.46
CA GLN A 105 11.10 -5.33 -14.07
C GLN A 105 10.41 -6.69 -13.98
N ASN A 106 10.60 -7.38 -12.85
CA ASN A 106 9.90 -8.61 -12.54
C ASN A 106 8.65 -8.35 -11.67
N ALA A 107 8.73 -7.37 -10.77
CA ALA A 107 7.67 -7.02 -9.84
C ALA A 107 7.66 -5.53 -9.51
N VAL A 108 6.51 -5.06 -9.04
CA VAL A 108 6.33 -3.70 -8.52
C VAL A 108 5.92 -3.77 -7.06
N VAL A 109 6.61 -3.01 -6.21
CA VAL A 109 6.24 -2.80 -4.80
C VAL A 109 5.93 -1.32 -4.60
N SER A 110 4.68 -1.01 -4.26
CA SER A 110 4.20 0.36 -4.10
C SER A 110 3.93 0.69 -2.64
N ALA A 111 4.73 1.60 -2.09
CA ALA A 111 4.47 2.30 -0.82
C ALA A 111 4.07 3.75 -1.08
N LEU A 112 3.20 3.96 -2.07
CA LEU A 112 2.75 5.27 -2.48
C LEU A 112 1.86 5.91 -1.41
N GLY A 113 2.24 7.10 -0.99
CA GLY A 113 1.50 7.92 -0.04
C GLY A 113 1.61 9.40 -0.36
N HIS A 114 0.79 10.22 0.28
CA HIS A 114 0.88 11.67 0.18
C HIS A 114 0.55 12.35 1.52
N LYS A 115 0.96 13.61 1.65
CA LYS A 115 0.73 14.45 2.85
C LYS A 115 -0.45 15.42 2.71
N ARG A 116 -1.19 15.38 1.61
CA ARG A 116 -2.34 16.25 1.36
C ARG A 116 -3.59 15.64 2.00
N LEU A 117 -3.80 15.90 3.27
CA LEU A 117 -4.85 15.26 4.06
C LEU A 117 -6.21 15.97 3.92
N PHE A 118 -6.18 17.31 3.73
CA PHE A 118 -7.37 18.17 3.76
C PHE A 118 -7.95 18.49 2.37
N TYR A 119 -7.34 18.00 1.32
CA TYR A 119 -7.80 18.24 -0.07
C TYR A 119 -8.01 16.92 -0.79
N PRO A 120 -9.10 16.80 -1.58
CA PRO A 120 -9.30 15.64 -2.43
C PRO A 120 -8.15 15.52 -3.44
N THR A 121 -7.57 14.34 -3.53
CA THR A 121 -6.51 14.03 -4.49
C THR A 121 -6.81 12.70 -5.17
N LYS A 122 -6.17 12.48 -6.31
CA LYS A 122 -6.18 11.20 -7.03
C LYS A 122 -4.75 10.65 -7.15
N ILE A 123 -3.86 11.00 -6.21
CA ILE A 123 -2.45 10.59 -6.29
C ILE A 123 -2.31 9.08 -6.14
N LEU A 124 -3.08 8.48 -5.22
CA LEU A 124 -3.02 7.04 -4.98
C LEU A 124 -3.72 6.29 -6.11
N SER A 125 -4.97 6.60 -6.40
CA SER A 125 -5.74 5.94 -7.44
C SER A 125 -5.21 6.22 -8.85
N GLY A 126 -4.90 7.48 -9.19
CA GLY A 126 -4.35 7.84 -10.50
C GLY A 126 -2.95 7.28 -10.72
N GLY A 127 -2.08 7.33 -9.68
CA GLY A 127 -0.77 6.70 -9.75
C GLY A 127 -0.83 5.20 -9.92
N THR A 128 -1.75 4.53 -9.21
CA THR A 128 -1.97 3.09 -9.34
C THR A 128 -2.54 2.72 -10.71
N HIS A 129 -3.45 3.52 -11.25
CA HIS A 129 -3.95 3.33 -12.63
C HIS A 129 -2.79 3.32 -13.66
N ASN A 130 -1.88 4.30 -13.57
CA ASN A 130 -0.72 4.35 -14.46
C ASN A 130 0.24 3.17 -14.25
N ILE A 131 0.48 2.77 -12.98
CA ILE A 131 1.31 1.60 -12.66
C ILE A 131 0.72 0.34 -13.29
N LEU A 132 -0.57 0.06 -13.08
CA LEU A 132 -1.23 -1.13 -13.61
C LEU A 132 -1.26 -1.13 -15.15
N GLY A 133 -1.48 0.02 -15.77
CA GLY A 133 -1.39 0.18 -17.22
C GLY A 133 0.00 -0.16 -17.76
N ALA A 134 1.05 0.40 -17.15
CA ALA A 134 2.44 0.13 -17.52
C ALA A 134 2.84 -1.33 -17.25
N MET A 135 2.38 -1.92 -16.14
CA MET A 135 2.59 -3.36 -15.85
C MET A 135 2.00 -4.23 -16.95
N LYS A 136 0.78 -3.92 -17.40
CA LYS A 136 0.12 -4.64 -18.50
C LYS A 136 0.89 -4.50 -19.81
N ALA A 137 1.32 -3.28 -20.16
CA ALA A 137 2.08 -3.00 -21.38
C ALA A 137 3.45 -3.71 -21.40
N CYS A 138 4.14 -3.76 -20.25
CA CYS A 138 5.47 -4.37 -20.12
C CYS A 138 5.45 -5.84 -19.68
N GLY A 139 4.28 -6.44 -19.48
CA GLY A 139 4.15 -7.85 -19.08
C GLY A 139 4.66 -8.14 -17.64
N VAL A 140 4.64 -7.15 -16.75
CA VAL A 140 5.06 -7.30 -15.34
C VAL A 140 3.88 -7.81 -14.51
N PRO A 141 3.96 -9.04 -13.94
CA PRO A 141 2.77 -9.66 -13.35
C PRO A 141 2.55 -9.34 -11.86
N ARG A 142 3.60 -9.24 -11.06
CA ARG A 142 3.51 -9.17 -9.59
C ARG A 142 3.38 -7.74 -9.09
N PHE A 143 2.31 -7.45 -8.36
CA PHE A 143 2.06 -6.15 -7.76
C PHE A 143 1.78 -6.23 -6.26
N ILE A 144 2.64 -5.65 -5.43
CA ILE A 144 2.45 -5.57 -3.99
C ILE A 144 2.20 -4.09 -3.61
N CYS A 145 1.05 -3.80 -3.01
CA CYS A 145 0.65 -2.43 -2.70
C CYS A 145 0.38 -2.23 -1.21
N GLU A 146 1.08 -1.27 -0.59
CA GLU A 146 0.76 -0.79 0.74
C GLU A 146 -0.53 0.04 0.70
N SER A 147 -1.52 -0.39 1.47
CA SER A 147 -2.76 0.32 1.74
C SER A 147 -2.83 0.72 3.23
N SER A 148 -3.95 0.53 3.89
CA SER A 148 -4.16 0.77 5.32
C SER A 148 -5.27 -0.10 5.86
N LEU A 149 -5.19 -0.52 7.11
CA LEU A 149 -6.39 -0.93 7.84
C LEU A 149 -7.41 0.21 7.85
N GLY A 150 -8.68 -0.12 8.03
CA GLY A 150 -9.77 0.86 7.98
C GLY A 150 -10.34 1.10 6.59
N VAL A 151 -9.91 0.32 5.57
CA VAL A 151 -10.44 0.34 4.21
C VAL A 151 -11.06 -1.00 3.87
N GLY A 152 -12.13 -1.00 3.09
CA GLY A 152 -12.75 -2.20 2.56
C GLY A 152 -13.27 -3.13 3.66
N SER A 153 -12.88 -4.39 3.62
CA SER A 153 -13.25 -5.41 4.63
C SER A 153 -12.58 -5.23 5.99
N ALA A 154 -11.62 -4.31 6.13
CA ALA A 154 -10.91 -4.01 7.37
C ALA A 154 -11.41 -2.73 8.05
N VAL A 155 -12.53 -2.17 7.61
CA VAL A 155 -13.18 -1.00 8.23
C VAL A 155 -13.47 -1.29 9.71
N GLY A 156 -13.19 -0.30 10.58
CA GLY A 156 -13.32 -0.43 12.03
C GLY A 156 -12.11 -1.05 12.74
N ARG A 157 -11.26 -1.80 12.07
CA ARG A 157 -10.14 -2.54 12.70
C ARG A 157 -8.92 -1.68 13.07
N LEU A 158 -8.98 -0.36 12.84
CA LEU A 158 -7.96 0.60 13.31
C LEU A 158 -8.15 1.03 14.78
N GLY A 159 -9.17 0.52 15.47
CA GLY A 159 -9.58 0.96 16.80
C GLY A 159 -10.58 2.11 16.77
N LEU A 160 -11.32 2.29 17.88
CA LEU A 160 -12.40 3.28 17.98
C LEU A 160 -11.93 4.70 17.68
N MET A 161 -10.83 5.13 18.30
CA MET A 161 -10.30 6.49 18.12
C MET A 161 -9.98 6.79 16.65
N SER A 162 -9.31 5.87 15.98
CA SER A 162 -8.98 6.05 14.56
C SER A 162 -10.21 6.01 13.67
N THR A 163 -11.14 5.10 13.92
CA THR A 163 -12.34 4.90 13.10
C THR A 163 -13.32 6.07 13.20
N PHE A 164 -13.57 6.58 14.41
CA PHE A 164 -14.62 7.61 14.63
C PHE A 164 -14.10 9.04 14.67
N PHE A 165 -12.79 9.24 14.85
CA PHE A 165 -12.20 10.59 14.92
C PHE A 165 -11.15 10.85 13.85
N MET A 166 -10.10 10.02 13.77
CA MET A 166 -8.98 10.31 12.88
C MET A 166 -9.39 10.18 11.40
N VAL A 167 -10.04 9.10 11.02
CA VAL A 167 -10.46 8.86 9.63
C VAL A 167 -11.49 9.89 9.17
N PRO A 168 -12.64 10.09 9.86
CA PRO A 168 -13.67 11.00 9.36
C PRO A 168 -13.30 12.48 9.45
N LEU A 169 -12.51 12.90 10.44
CA LEU A 169 -12.22 14.33 10.67
C LEU A 169 -10.92 14.79 10.00
N ILE A 170 -9.91 13.93 9.91
CA ILE A 170 -8.57 14.30 9.44
C ILE A 170 -8.25 13.68 8.08
N LEU A 171 -8.69 12.45 7.85
CA LEU A 171 -8.24 11.64 6.72
C LEU A 171 -9.33 11.24 5.70
N PRO A 172 -10.51 11.88 5.62
CA PRO A 172 -11.60 11.36 4.79
C PRO A 172 -11.20 11.28 3.31
N PHE A 173 -10.57 12.32 2.78
CA PHE A 173 -10.13 12.35 1.37
C PHE A 173 -9.01 11.35 1.08
N TYR A 174 -8.12 11.11 2.06
CA TYR A 174 -7.06 10.12 1.94
C TYR A 174 -7.63 8.71 1.85
N PHE A 175 -8.57 8.37 2.75
CA PHE A 175 -9.21 7.06 2.76
C PHE A 175 -10.11 6.85 1.53
N TRP A 176 -10.77 7.90 1.06
CA TRP A 176 -11.54 7.84 -0.17
C TRP A 176 -10.69 7.50 -1.40
N ASP A 177 -9.49 8.10 -1.52
CA ASP A 177 -8.55 7.78 -2.60
C ASP A 177 -7.96 6.37 -2.44
N ARG A 178 -7.78 5.89 -1.20
CA ARG A 178 -7.38 4.50 -0.89
C ARG A 178 -8.43 3.48 -1.36
N VAL A 179 -9.71 3.73 -1.11
CA VAL A 179 -10.80 2.84 -1.58
C VAL A 179 -10.77 2.72 -3.10
N ARG A 180 -10.57 3.84 -3.80
CA ARG A 180 -10.44 3.85 -5.27
C ARG A 180 -9.19 3.10 -5.73
N GLN A 181 -8.08 3.29 -5.04
CA GLN A 181 -6.84 2.59 -5.32
C GLN A 181 -7.01 1.08 -5.22
N GLU A 182 -7.57 0.58 -4.11
CA GLU A 182 -7.79 -0.85 -3.92
C GLU A 182 -8.73 -1.43 -4.97
N LYS A 183 -9.80 -0.70 -5.33
CA LYS A 183 -10.73 -1.12 -6.38
C LYS A 183 -10.03 -1.35 -7.72
N LEU A 184 -9.15 -0.43 -8.14
CA LEU A 184 -8.37 -0.57 -9.38
C LEU A 184 -7.45 -1.81 -9.34
N ILE A 185 -6.85 -2.09 -8.18
CA ILE A 185 -5.99 -3.26 -7.99
C ILE A 185 -6.80 -4.56 -8.08
N GLU A 186 -7.94 -4.61 -7.39
CA GLU A 186 -8.85 -5.75 -7.36
C GLU A 186 -9.40 -6.11 -8.76
N GLU A 187 -9.61 -5.08 -9.61
CA GLU A 187 -10.09 -5.21 -10.99
C GLU A 187 -8.98 -5.53 -12.00
N SER A 188 -7.70 -5.55 -11.58
CA SER A 188 -6.57 -5.81 -12.46
C SER A 188 -6.31 -7.29 -12.66
N ASP A 189 -5.67 -7.63 -13.79
CA ASP A 189 -5.23 -8.99 -14.12
C ASP A 189 -3.88 -9.37 -13.48
N THR A 190 -3.33 -8.51 -12.60
CA THR A 190 -2.03 -8.75 -11.97
C THR A 190 -2.09 -9.79 -10.85
N ASP A 191 -0.95 -10.38 -10.50
CA ASP A 191 -0.78 -11.19 -9.30
C ASP A 191 -0.59 -10.24 -8.10
N TRP A 192 -1.68 -9.58 -7.69
CA TRP A 192 -1.64 -8.52 -6.71
C TRP A 192 -1.77 -9.03 -5.26
N VAL A 193 -1.12 -8.31 -4.35
CA VAL A 193 -1.32 -8.41 -2.90
C VAL A 193 -1.50 -7.01 -2.34
N ILE A 194 -2.62 -6.75 -1.65
CA ILE A 194 -2.85 -5.50 -0.92
C ILE A 194 -2.44 -5.71 0.53
N VAL A 195 -1.44 -4.98 1.00
CA VAL A 195 -0.98 -5.01 2.39
C VAL A 195 -1.60 -3.86 3.15
N ARG A 196 -2.34 -4.16 4.22
CA ARG A 196 -3.06 -3.19 5.05
C ARG A 196 -2.42 -3.11 6.44
N PRO A 197 -1.38 -2.30 6.63
CA PRO A 197 -0.78 -2.12 7.94
C PRO A 197 -1.72 -1.38 8.90
N CYS A 198 -1.56 -1.65 10.21
CA CYS A 198 -2.05 -0.77 11.25
C CYS A 198 -1.24 0.54 11.32
N VAL A 199 -1.38 1.33 12.38
CA VAL A 199 -0.70 2.63 12.49
C VAL A 199 0.81 2.45 12.43
N LEU A 200 1.42 3.10 11.44
CA LEU A 200 2.84 3.00 11.13
C LEU A 200 3.70 3.80 12.12
N THR A 201 4.78 3.18 12.58
CA THR A 201 5.81 3.81 13.41
C THR A 201 7.19 3.76 12.74
N ASN A 202 8.14 4.54 13.27
CA ASN A 202 9.55 4.46 12.92
C ASN A 202 10.36 3.71 14.01
N SER A 203 9.70 2.90 14.83
CA SER A 203 10.38 2.04 15.78
C SER A 203 11.22 0.99 15.07
N GLU A 204 12.18 0.41 15.80
CA GLU A 204 12.95 -0.73 15.35
C GLU A 204 12.05 -1.90 14.96
N PRO A 205 12.44 -2.70 13.96
CA PRO A 205 11.70 -3.89 13.56
C PRO A 205 11.68 -4.91 14.69
N LYS A 206 10.54 -5.57 14.86
CA LYS A 206 10.40 -6.65 15.84
C LYS A 206 10.53 -8.03 15.21
N HIS A 207 10.43 -8.11 13.88
CA HIS A 207 10.38 -9.34 13.10
C HIS A 207 9.31 -10.35 13.60
N SER A 208 8.38 -9.84 14.42
CA SER A 208 7.26 -10.57 14.98
C SER A 208 5.99 -9.74 14.79
N TYR A 209 5.18 -10.12 13.81
CA TYR A 209 3.93 -9.48 13.48
C TYR A 209 2.88 -10.52 13.07
N ARG A 210 1.62 -10.17 13.27
CA ARG A 210 0.49 -10.98 12.82
C ARG A 210 0.02 -10.46 11.47
N HIS A 211 -0.35 -11.36 10.59
CA HIS A 211 -0.95 -11.05 9.30
C HIS A 211 -2.20 -11.89 9.05
N GLY A 212 -3.06 -11.44 8.16
CA GLY A 212 -4.27 -12.15 7.79
C GLY A 212 -5.51 -11.25 7.69
N PRO A 213 -6.66 -11.81 7.25
CA PRO A 213 -7.88 -11.04 7.02
C PRO A 213 -8.55 -10.50 8.30
N ALA A 214 -8.27 -11.14 9.44
CA ALA A 214 -8.86 -10.80 10.74
C ALA A 214 -7.97 -9.91 11.62
N VAL A 215 -6.80 -9.50 11.12
CA VAL A 215 -5.84 -8.69 11.87
C VAL A 215 -6.36 -7.26 12.08
N GLY A 216 -5.97 -6.66 13.19
CA GLY A 216 -6.44 -5.36 13.68
C GLY A 216 -7.26 -5.52 14.96
N ASN A 217 -7.81 -4.43 15.45
CA ASN A 217 -8.65 -4.44 16.65
C ASN A 217 -9.71 -3.34 16.55
N PHE A 218 -10.93 -3.62 16.96
CA PHE A 218 -12.03 -2.64 16.90
C PHE A 218 -11.93 -1.59 18.03
N ILE A 219 -11.29 -1.90 19.14
CA ILE A 219 -11.19 -1.03 20.31
C ILE A 219 -9.84 -0.33 20.35
N LEU A 220 -8.75 -1.13 20.28
CA LEU A 220 -7.39 -0.63 20.45
C LEU A 220 -6.72 -0.29 19.12
N THR A 221 -6.08 0.86 19.07
CA THR A 221 -5.22 1.25 17.93
C THR A 221 -3.87 0.54 18.03
N ARG A 222 -3.69 -0.52 17.25
CA ARG A 222 -2.41 -1.25 17.15
C ARG A 222 -1.43 -0.51 16.26
N ARG A 223 -0.15 -0.80 16.43
CA ARG A 223 0.95 -0.16 15.71
C ARG A 223 1.89 -1.21 15.12
N ILE A 224 2.60 -0.84 14.06
CA ILE A 224 3.64 -1.67 13.43
C ILE A 224 4.78 -0.79 12.93
N SER A 225 6.02 -1.31 12.93
CA SER A 225 7.14 -0.59 12.34
C SER A 225 7.06 -0.61 10.81
N ARG A 226 7.54 0.45 10.16
CA ARG A 226 7.66 0.48 8.70
C ARG A 226 8.62 -0.57 8.18
N ALA A 227 9.59 -0.95 8.98
CA ALA A 227 10.54 -2.00 8.64
C ALA A 227 9.87 -3.38 8.61
N ASP A 228 9.00 -3.71 9.60
CA ASP A 228 8.24 -4.95 9.60
C ASP A 228 7.22 -5.01 8.45
N VAL A 229 6.61 -3.86 8.09
CA VAL A 229 5.73 -3.79 6.91
C VAL A 229 6.51 -4.06 5.62
N ALA A 230 7.70 -3.47 5.48
CA ALA A 230 8.57 -3.69 4.32
C ALA A 230 9.01 -5.16 4.22
N ASP A 231 9.39 -5.78 5.33
CA ASP A 231 9.73 -7.21 5.42
C ASP A 231 8.56 -8.08 4.94
N PHE A 232 7.35 -7.85 5.45
CA PHE A 232 6.16 -8.57 4.99
C PHE A 232 5.89 -8.38 3.50
N MET A 233 5.98 -7.13 3.00
CA MET A 233 5.76 -6.82 1.58
C MET A 233 6.78 -7.52 0.67
N LEU A 234 8.04 -7.58 1.06
CA LEU A 234 9.10 -8.22 0.27
C LEU A 234 8.94 -9.75 0.23
N LYS A 235 8.47 -10.38 1.31
CA LYS A 235 8.13 -11.80 1.32
C LYS A 235 7.07 -12.15 0.27
N GLN A 236 6.13 -11.21 0.00
CA GLN A 236 5.10 -11.40 -1.03
C GLN A 236 5.66 -11.37 -2.47
N LEU A 237 6.94 -11.09 -2.69
CA LEU A 237 7.54 -11.17 -4.03
C LEU A 237 7.58 -12.61 -4.56
N THR A 238 7.81 -13.57 -3.66
CA THR A 238 7.97 -15.00 -4.00
C THR A 238 6.93 -15.91 -3.36
N ASP A 239 6.19 -15.40 -2.36
CA ASP A 239 5.10 -16.12 -1.71
C ASP A 239 3.78 -15.89 -2.46
N ASP A 240 3.12 -16.98 -2.84
CA ASP A 240 1.86 -16.97 -3.60
C ASP A 240 0.62 -17.11 -2.71
N GLU A 241 0.78 -17.30 -1.39
CA GLU A 241 -0.33 -17.55 -0.45
C GLU A 241 -1.39 -16.43 -0.47
N HIS A 242 -0.93 -15.19 -0.58
CA HIS A 242 -1.77 -14.01 -0.47
C HIS A 242 -2.14 -13.36 -1.81
N ILE A 243 -1.84 -14.01 -2.95
CA ILE A 243 -2.23 -13.47 -4.27
C ILE A 243 -3.75 -13.31 -4.36
N GLY A 244 -4.19 -12.14 -4.84
CA GLY A 244 -5.61 -11.80 -4.98
C GLY A 244 -6.30 -11.54 -3.64
N THR A 245 -5.54 -11.21 -2.59
CA THR A 245 -6.09 -10.91 -1.26
C THR A 245 -5.58 -9.59 -0.69
N ALA A 246 -6.39 -9.04 0.23
CA ALA A 246 -6.01 -7.89 1.05
C ALA A 246 -5.74 -8.34 2.48
N VAL A 247 -4.49 -8.21 2.92
CA VAL A 247 -3.97 -8.78 4.17
C VAL A 247 -3.69 -7.69 5.18
N GLY A 248 -4.30 -7.77 6.37
CA GLY A 248 -3.95 -6.92 7.50
C GLY A 248 -2.61 -7.33 8.10
N VAL A 249 -1.79 -6.35 8.54
CA VAL A 249 -0.50 -6.61 9.20
C VAL A 249 -0.34 -5.71 10.42
N CYS A 250 -0.13 -6.31 11.61
CA CYS A 250 0.04 -5.60 12.89
C CYS A 250 1.02 -6.32 13.82
N SER A 251 1.68 -5.55 14.70
CA SER A 251 2.44 -6.11 15.84
C SER A 251 1.55 -6.28 17.06
#